data_93092aee8ef4525f001df4593541ca31
#
_entry.id   93092aee8ef4525f001df4593541ca31
#
_cell.length_a   1.000
_cell.length_b   1.000
_cell.length_c   1.000
_cell.angle_alpha   90.00
_cell.angle_beta   90.00
_cell.angle_gamma   90.00
#
_symmetry.space_group_name_H-M   'P 1'
#
loop_
_entity.id
_entity.type
_entity.pdbx_description
1 polymer ?
#
loop_
_entity_poly.entity_id
_entity_poly.type
_entity_poly.pdbx_seq_one_letter_code
_entity_poly.pdbx_strand_id
1 'polypeptide(L)'
;MEIRKENVDVVIVGGGPAGLAAAVRLYEQGIRDILILERETHLGGILRQCIHDGFGLTRFKTTLSGPEYAQRFIDQVKELGIPYVTDTTVLEVSRGKVVTAVSSGGLVQWQAKAVILTMGCRERTRGALGIPGERPTGVFTAGVAQAYMNLYNRMPAK
;
A
#
# COMPACT_ATOMS: atom_id res chain seq x y z
N MET A 1 19.36 -10.15 18.84
CA MET A 1 18.43 -9.05 18.48
C MET A 1 17.06 -9.43 19.04
N GLU A 2 16.54 -8.67 19.98
CA GLU A 2 15.24 -8.97 20.59
C GLU A 2 14.12 -8.58 19.62
N ILE A 3 13.18 -9.49 19.38
CA ILE A 3 12.03 -9.21 18.52
C ILE A 3 10.94 -8.57 19.38
N ARG A 4 10.57 -7.34 19.06
CA ARG A 4 9.45 -6.65 19.70
C ARG A 4 8.14 -7.36 19.33
N LYS A 5 7.33 -7.69 20.35
CA LYS A 5 6.04 -8.36 20.18
C LYS A 5 4.91 -7.49 20.67
N GLU A 6 3.87 -7.38 19.87
CA GLU A 6 2.68 -6.58 20.16
C GLU A 6 1.41 -7.38 19.83
N ASN A 7 0.30 -6.99 20.44
CA ASN A 7 -1.02 -7.54 20.10
C ASN A 7 -1.86 -6.45 19.43
N VAL A 8 -2.70 -6.86 18.48
CA VAL A 8 -3.62 -5.96 17.81
C VAL A 8 -4.84 -6.75 17.31
N ASP A 9 -6.01 -6.14 17.26
CA ASP A 9 -7.20 -6.84 16.79
C ASP A 9 -7.11 -7.11 15.28
N VAL A 10 -6.79 -6.09 14.49
CA VAL A 10 -6.71 -6.23 13.03
C VAL A 10 -5.44 -5.60 12.48
N VAL A 11 -4.64 -6.40 11.77
CA VAL A 11 -3.54 -5.91 10.92
C VAL A 11 -4.02 -5.82 9.48
N ILE A 12 -3.81 -4.67 8.85
CA ILE A 12 -4.02 -4.46 7.42
C ILE A 12 -2.65 -4.34 6.74
N VAL A 13 -2.36 -5.25 5.82
CA VAL A 13 -1.10 -5.28 5.08
C VAL A 13 -1.27 -4.55 3.76
N GLY A 14 -0.73 -3.34 3.68
CA GLY A 14 -0.80 -2.43 2.54
C GLY A 14 -1.68 -1.21 2.80
N GLY A 15 -1.07 -0.02 2.75
CA GLY A 15 -1.71 1.29 2.92
C GLY A 15 -2.19 1.92 1.61
N GLY A 16 -2.50 1.10 0.60
CA GLY A 16 -3.17 1.54 -0.62
C GLY A 16 -4.66 1.79 -0.43
N PRO A 17 -5.41 2.15 -1.51
CA PRO A 17 -6.82 2.54 -1.41
C PRO A 17 -7.71 1.46 -0.76
N ALA A 18 -7.43 0.19 -1.03
CA ALA A 18 -8.19 -0.92 -0.46
C ALA A 18 -7.96 -1.04 1.06
N GLY A 19 -6.71 -0.93 1.52
CA GLY A 19 -6.36 -0.99 2.93
C GLY A 19 -6.90 0.19 3.72
N LEU A 20 -6.78 1.39 3.17
CA LEU A 20 -7.32 2.61 3.78
C LEU A 20 -8.85 2.54 3.91
N ALA A 21 -9.55 2.12 2.84
CA ALA A 21 -11.00 1.94 2.87
C ALA A 21 -11.43 0.86 3.87
N ALA A 22 -10.68 -0.25 3.96
CA ALA A 22 -10.94 -1.30 4.94
C ALA A 22 -10.78 -0.79 6.37
N ALA A 23 -9.71 -0.02 6.65
CA ALA A 23 -9.47 0.57 7.97
C ALA A 23 -10.60 1.50 8.42
N VAL A 24 -11.01 2.42 7.54
CA VAL A 24 -12.12 3.33 7.80
C VAL A 24 -13.40 2.53 8.06
N ARG A 25 -13.68 1.51 7.24
CA ARG A 25 -14.89 0.71 7.41
C ARG A 25 -14.89 -0.11 8.70
N LEU A 26 -13.78 -0.69 9.09
CA LEU A 26 -13.65 -1.38 10.38
C LEU A 26 -13.92 -0.43 11.55
N TYR A 27 -13.34 0.76 11.49
CA TYR A 27 -13.54 1.79 12.51
C TYR A 27 -15.01 2.20 12.62
N GLU A 28 -15.73 2.40 11.51
CA GLU A 28 -17.16 2.68 11.48
C GLU A 28 -18.00 1.55 12.10
N GLN A 29 -17.53 0.29 12.02
CA GLN A 29 -18.17 -0.88 12.62
C GLN A 29 -17.80 -1.09 14.10
N GLY A 30 -17.08 -0.17 14.71
CA GLY A 30 -16.74 -0.23 16.13
C GLY A 30 -15.43 -0.91 16.48
N ILE A 31 -14.68 -1.44 15.50
CA ILE A 31 -13.34 -2.00 15.73
C ILE A 31 -12.36 -0.84 15.81
N ARG A 32 -11.63 -0.76 16.93
CA ARG A 32 -10.73 0.38 17.22
C ARG A 32 -9.26 0.01 17.18
N ASP A 33 -8.92 -1.21 17.54
CA ASP A 33 -7.54 -1.70 17.57
C ASP A 33 -7.16 -2.24 16.19
N ILE A 34 -6.80 -1.30 15.31
CA ILE A 34 -6.44 -1.54 13.91
C ILE A 34 -5.05 -0.99 13.66
N LEU A 35 -4.22 -1.71 12.91
CA LEU A 35 -2.91 -1.26 12.48
C LEU A 35 -2.74 -1.45 10.98
N ILE A 36 -2.36 -0.39 10.26
CA ILE A 36 -2.00 -0.47 8.85
C ILE A 36 -0.47 -0.54 8.73
N LEU A 37 0.04 -1.52 8.00
CA LEU A 37 1.46 -1.66 7.67
C LEU A 37 1.68 -1.35 6.20
N GLU A 38 2.54 -0.35 5.91
CA GLU A 38 2.87 0.08 4.54
C GLU A 38 4.38 0.03 4.31
N ARG A 39 4.80 -0.60 3.23
CA ARG A 39 6.23 -0.73 2.89
C ARG A 39 6.85 0.55 2.33
N GLU A 40 6.05 1.37 1.67
CA GLU A 40 6.51 2.65 1.13
C GLU A 40 6.57 3.72 2.24
N THR A 41 7.23 4.82 1.97
CA THR A 41 7.32 5.98 2.89
C THR A 41 6.00 6.73 3.04
N HIS A 42 5.03 6.45 2.17
CA HIS A 42 3.75 7.16 2.11
C HIS A 42 2.60 6.20 1.86
N LEU A 43 1.46 6.50 2.47
CA LEU A 43 0.18 5.86 2.16
C LEU A 43 -0.33 6.24 0.75
N GLY A 44 -1.31 5.50 0.24
CA GLY A 44 -1.98 5.77 -1.02
C GLY A 44 -1.67 4.77 -2.15
N GLY A 45 -0.60 3.99 -2.01
CA GLY A 45 -0.23 2.93 -2.95
C GLY A 45 -0.11 3.42 -4.39
N ILE A 46 -0.54 2.59 -5.35
CA ILE A 46 -0.43 2.85 -6.78
C ILE A 46 -1.15 4.13 -7.25
N LEU A 47 -2.17 4.59 -6.51
CA LEU A 47 -2.91 5.79 -6.90
C LEU A 47 -2.05 7.06 -6.87
N ARG A 48 -0.97 7.08 -6.11
CA ARG A 48 -0.04 8.22 -6.07
C ARG A 48 0.57 8.56 -7.43
N GLN A 49 0.74 7.56 -8.30
CA GLN A 49 1.27 7.76 -9.65
C GLN A 49 0.19 7.90 -10.73
N CYS A 50 -1.09 7.68 -10.40
CA CYS A 50 -2.20 7.77 -11.32
C CYS A 50 -2.74 9.21 -11.38
N ILE A 51 -1.98 10.13 -12.00
CA ILE A 51 -2.31 11.58 -12.04
C ILE A 51 -3.43 11.94 -13.04
N HIS A 52 -4.07 10.94 -13.65
CA HIS A 52 -5.24 11.12 -14.54
C HIS A 52 -6.55 11.06 -13.75
N ASP A 53 -7.60 11.62 -14.32
CA ASP A 53 -8.96 11.58 -13.79
C ASP A 53 -9.61 10.20 -13.97
N GLY A 54 -10.77 10.01 -13.34
CA GLY A 54 -11.60 8.80 -13.45
C GLY A 54 -11.88 8.11 -12.13
N PHE A 55 -11.37 8.64 -11.03
CA PHE A 55 -11.62 8.12 -9.69
C PHE A 55 -12.75 8.90 -8.99
N GLY A 56 -13.35 8.32 -7.97
CA GLY A 56 -14.21 9.01 -7.02
C GLY A 56 -15.69 9.08 -7.36
N LEU A 57 -16.12 8.94 -8.61
CA LEU A 57 -17.52 9.11 -9.03
C LEU A 57 -18.51 8.27 -8.22
N THR A 58 -18.21 6.99 -8.01
CA THR A 58 -19.10 6.09 -7.25
C THR A 58 -19.07 6.39 -5.76
N ARG A 59 -17.87 6.57 -5.19
CA ARG A 59 -17.68 6.71 -3.75
C ARG A 59 -17.91 8.11 -3.23
N PHE A 60 -17.38 9.13 -3.93
CA PHE A 60 -17.38 10.51 -3.47
C PHE A 60 -18.28 11.43 -4.30
N LYS A 61 -18.96 10.89 -5.32
CA LYS A 61 -19.86 11.63 -6.23
C LYS A 61 -19.17 12.82 -6.95
N THR A 62 -17.85 12.73 -7.10
CA THR A 62 -17.04 13.73 -7.79
C THR A 62 -15.90 13.05 -8.54
N THR A 63 -15.48 13.65 -9.65
CA THR A 63 -14.31 13.18 -10.40
C THR A 63 -13.05 13.64 -9.69
N LEU A 64 -12.13 12.71 -9.49
CA LEU A 64 -10.85 12.91 -8.80
C LEU A 64 -9.73 12.29 -9.62
N SER A 65 -8.52 12.81 -9.46
CA SER A 65 -7.30 12.10 -9.83
C SER A 65 -6.98 10.99 -8.81
N GLY A 66 -6.08 10.08 -9.17
CA GLY A 66 -5.64 9.02 -8.25
C GLY A 66 -5.11 9.54 -6.92
N PRO A 67 -4.17 10.51 -6.91
CA PRO A 67 -3.68 11.12 -5.67
C PRO A 67 -4.78 11.77 -4.81
N GLU A 68 -5.70 12.52 -5.40
CA GLU A 68 -6.83 13.13 -4.69
C GLU A 68 -7.74 12.09 -4.06
N TYR A 69 -8.03 11.01 -4.81
CA TYR A 69 -8.83 9.90 -4.28
C TYR A 69 -8.15 9.23 -3.08
N ALA A 70 -6.85 8.93 -3.19
CA ALA A 70 -6.07 8.36 -2.09
C ALA A 70 -6.03 9.31 -0.89
N GLN A 71 -5.83 10.61 -1.14
CA GLN A 71 -5.74 11.62 -0.08
C GLN A 71 -7.02 11.68 0.77
N ARG A 72 -8.19 11.59 0.16
CA ARG A 72 -9.46 11.56 0.92
C ARG A 72 -9.53 10.42 1.94
N PHE A 73 -9.03 9.24 1.61
CA PHE A 73 -8.98 8.13 2.56
C PHE A 73 -7.86 8.30 3.60
N ILE A 74 -6.73 8.86 3.19
CA ILE A 74 -5.62 9.17 4.11
C ILE A 74 -6.10 10.16 5.17
N ASP A 75 -6.84 11.18 4.77
CA ASP A 75 -7.39 12.19 5.68
C ASP A 75 -8.39 11.55 6.66
N GLN A 76 -9.29 10.70 6.18
CA GLN A 76 -10.21 9.95 7.04
C GLN A 76 -9.46 9.07 8.06
N VAL A 77 -8.43 8.34 7.64
CA VAL A 77 -7.60 7.51 8.54
C VAL A 77 -6.94 8.37 9.62
N LYS A 78 -6.41 9.54 9.25
CA LYS A 78 -5.80 10.49 10.19
C LYS A 78 -6.82 11.13 11.14
N GLU A 79 -7.95 11.58 10.64
CA GLU A 79 -9.04 12.17 11.42
C GLU A 79 -9.61 11.19 12.44
N LEU A 80 -9.72 9.92 12.07
CA LEU A 80 -10.17 8.83 12.95
C LEU A 80 -9.07 8.35 13.91
N GLY A 81 -7.84 8.83 13.78
CA GLY A 81 -6.72 8.43 14.61
C GLY A 81 -6.31 6.96 14.43
N ILE A 82 -6.56 6.36 13.25
CA ILE A 82 -6.21 4.96 12.99
C ILE A 82 -4.68 4.84 12.85
N PRO A 83 -4.01 4.01 13.67
CA PRO A 83 -2.57 3.84 13.61
C PRO A 83 -2.10 3.24 12.27
N TYR A 84 -1.00 3.75 11.75
CA TYR A 84 -0.30 3.17 10.62
C TYR A 84 1.22 3.32 10.77
N VAL A 85 1.96 2.39 10.17
CA VAL A 85 3.43 2.42 10.12
C VAL A 85 3.86 2.29 8.67
N THR A 86 4.61 3.28 8.19
CA THR A 86 5.25 3.30 6.86
C THR A 86 6.67 2.73 6.94
N ASP A 87 7.39 2.63 5.82
CA ASP A 87 8.73 2.02 5.73
C ASP A 87 8.81 0.64 6.43
N THR A 88 7.71 -0.11 6.38
CA THR A 88 7.57 -1.36 7.11
C THR A 88 7.13 -2.47 6.17
N THR A 89 8.06 -3.36 5.86
CA THR A 89 7.82 -4.49 4.96
C THR A 89 7.41 -5.73 5.74
N VAL A 90 6.20 -6.23 5.47
CA VAL A 90 5.74 -7.52 5.99
C VAL A 90 6.48 -8.64 5.29
N LEU A 91 7.14 -9.49 6.07
CA LEU A 91 7.92 -10.64 5.59
C LEU A 91 7.11 -11.92 5.60
N GLU A 92 6.27 -12.09 6.62
CA GLU A 92 5.50 -13.32 6.84
C GLU A 92 4.18 -13.03 7.54
N VAL A 93 3.17 -13.79 7.18
CA VAL A 93 1.90 -13.93 7.91
C VAL A 93 1.70 -15.41 8.20
N SER A 94 1.85 -15.80 9.45
CA SER A 94 1.70 -17.20 9.87
C SER A 94 0.23 -17.65 9.92
N ARG A 95 0.00 -18.97 9.95
CA ARG A 95 -1.35 -19.54 10.19
C ARG A 95 -1.95 -19.09 11.53
N GLY A 96 -1.13 -18.83 12.54
CA GLY A 96 -1.54 -18.28 13.83
C GLY A 96 -1.83 -16.78 13.81
N LYS A 97 -1.81 -16.15 12.63
CA LYS A 97 -2.03 -14.71 12.44
C LYS A 97 -0.97 -13.86 13.14
N VAL A 98 0.25 -14.37 13.27
CA VAL A 98 1.42 -13.56 13.62
C VAL A 98 1.94 -12.93 12.34
N VAL A 99 1.97 -11.59 12.32
CA VAL A 99 2.52 -10.79 11.22
C VAL A 99 3.93 -10.38 11.62
N THR A 100 4.92 -10.85 10.88
CA THR A 100 6.33 -10.46 11.05
C THR A 100 6.70 -9.42 10.02
N ALA A 101 7.22 -8.30 10.44
CA ALA A 101 7.65 -7.23 9.56
C ALA A 101 9.00 -6.65 9.98
N VAL A 102 9.66 -5.98 9.04
CA VAL A 102 10.93 -5.27 9.23
C VAL A 102 10.78 -3.81 8.86
N SER A 103 11.37 -2.96 9.67
CA SER A 103 11.52 -1.52 9.44
C SER A 103 12.95 -1.08 9.76
N SER A 104 13.24 0.21 9.64
CA SER A 104 14.52 0.78 10.09
C SER A 104 14.79 0.53 11.58
N GLY A 105 13.74 0.36 12.39
CA GLY A 105 13.82 0.02 13.82
C GLY A 105 14.07 -1.47 14.12
N GLY A 106 14.14 -2.33 13.10
CA GLY A 106 14.36 -3.78 13.22
C GLY A 106 13.12 -4.62 12.99
N LEU A 107 13.14 -5.86 13.53
CA LEU A 107 12.04 -6.83 13.39
C LEU A 107 10.98 -6.63 14.48
N VAL A 108 9.73 -6.63 14.03
CA VAL A 108 8.54 -6.56 14.91
C VAL A 108 7.57 -7.68 14.54
N GLN A 109 6.91 -8.23 15.54
CA GLN A 109 5.84 -9.21 15.37
C GLN A 109 4.55 -8.69 16.02
N TRP A 110 3.46 -8.74 15.26
CA TRP A 110 2.11 -8.47 15.77
C TRP A 110 1.30 -9.75 15.79
N GLN A 111 0.80 -10.13 16.96
CA GLN A 111 -0.24 -11.16 17.09
C GLN A 111 -1.60 -10.52 16.81
N ALA A 112 -2.21 -10.88 15.71
CA ALA A 112 -3.50 -10.33 15.29
C ALA A 112 -4.67 -11.32 15.53
N LYS A 113 -5.88 -10.81 15.74
CA LYS A 113 -7.11 -11.61 15.69
C LYS A 113 -7.57 -11.81 14.24
N ALA A 114 -7.32 -10.82 13.38
CA ALA A 114 -7.58 -10.90 11.94
C ALA A 114 -6.50 -10.19 11.15
N VAL A 115 -6.24 -10.65 9.92
CA VAL A 115 -5.30 -10.01 8.98
C VAL A 115 -6.02 -9.77 7.66
N ILE A 116 -5.95 -8.54 7.15
CA ILE A 116 -6.49 -8.16 5.85
C ILE A 116 -5.33 -7.90 4.90
N LEU A 117 -5.31 -8.61 3.78
CA LEU A 117 -4.27 -8.50 2.76
C LEU A 117 -4.73 -7.56 1.65
N THR A 118 -4.07 -6.40 1.52
CA THR A 118 -4.36 -5.35 0.53
C THR A 118 -3.10 -4.89 -0.19
N MET A 119 -2.21 -5.83 -0.46
CA MET A 119 -0.86 -5.58 -0.98
C MET A 119 -0.82 -5.16 -2.45
N GLY A 120 -1.97 -5.05 -3.10
CA GLY A 120 -2.08 -4.72 -4.52
C GLY A 120 -1.56 -5.84 -5.42
N CYS A 121 -1.07 -5.45 -6.59
CA CYS A 121 -0.50 -6.37 -7.56
C CYS A 121 0.88 -5.88 -8.04
N ARG A 122 1.58 -6.76 -8.75
CA ARG A 122 2.80 -6.40 -9.48
C ARG A 122 2.54 -6.53 -10.97
N GLU A 123 3.14 -5.65 -11.72
CA GLU A 123 3.17 -5.76 -13.18
C GLU A 123 3.88 -7.04 -13.62
N ARG A 124 3.40 -7.61 -14.69
CA ARG A 124 4.12 -8.69 -15.38
C ARG A 124 5.38 -8.11 -16.04
N THR A 125 6.51 -8.68 -15.71
CA THR A 125 7.77 -8.33 -16.36
C THR A 125 7.79 -8.85 -17.80
N ARG A 126 8.70 -8.33 -18.63
CA ARG A 126 8.93 -8.81 -20.00
C ARG A 126 9.08 -10.34 -20.06
N GLY A 127 9.86 -10.92 -19.14
CA GLY A 127 10.05 -12.37 -19.07
C GLY A 127 8.77 -13.14 -18.76
N ALA A 128 7.93 -12.63 -17.85
CA ALA A 128 6.65 -13.23 -17.52
C ALA A 128 5.61 -13.10 -18.65
N LEU A 129 5.77 -12.12 -19.54
CA LEU A 129 4.97 -11.94 -20.75
C LEU A 129 5.47 -12.75 -21.94
N GLY A 130 6.64 -13.37 -21.83
CA GLY A 130 7.26 -14.13 -22.94
C GLY A 130 7.65 -13.27 -24.15
N ILE A 131 7.90 -11.97 -23.98
CA ILE A 131 8.31 -11.10 -25.08
C ILE A 131 9.70 -11.47 -25.54
N PRO A 132 9.90 -11.89 -26.83
CA PRO A 132 11.17 -12.36 -27.33
C PRO A 132 12.18 -11.23 -27.51
N GLY A 133 13.43 -11.60 -27.81
CA GLY A 133 14.54 -10.70 -28.09
C GLY A 133 15.40 -10.38 -26.87
N GLU A 134 16.40 -9.55 -27.06
CA GLU A 134 17.32 -9.10 -26.01
C GLU A 134 16.66 -8.10 -25.05
N ARG A 135 17.22 -7.96 -23.86
CA ARG A 135 16.79 -7.02 -22.85
C ARG A 135 17.86 -5.96 -22.61
N PRO A 136 17.98 -4.96 -23.51
CA PRO A 136 18.91 -3.87 -23.30
C PRO A 136 18.47 -2.99 -22.12
N THR A 137 19.38 -2.13 -21.66
CA THR A 137 19.04 -1.06 -20.69
C THR A 137 17.95 -0.16 -21.29
N GLY A 138 16.97 0.22 -20.47
CA GLY A 138 15.86 1.08 -20.91
C GLY A 138 14.55 0.33 -21.23
N VAL A 139 14.52 -0.99 -21.05
CA VAL A 139 13.28 -1.78 -21.13
C VAL A 139 12.56 -1.70 -19.77
N PHE A 140 11.51 -0.92 -19.71
CA PHE A 140 10.69 -0.71 -18.51
C PHE A 140 9.28 -1.28 -18.70
N THR A 141 8.63 -1.66 -17.59
CA THR A 141 7.18 -1.87 -17.58
C THR A 141 6.47 -0.52 -17.58
N ALA A 142 5.22 -0.49 -18.00
CA ALA A 142 4.44 0.77 -18.11
C ALA A 142 4.33 1.48 -16.75
N GLY A 143 4.03 0.76 -15.65
CA GLY A 143 3.89 1.36 -14.32
C GLY A 143 5.22 1.85 -13.76
N VAL A 144 6.34 1.19 -14.06
CA VAL A 144 7.67 1.71 -13.70
C VAL A 144 7.96 3.00 -14.44
N ALA A 145 7.69 3.07 -15.76
CA ALA A 145 7.85 4.31 -16.53
C ALA A 145 6.94 5.43 -16.00
N GLN A 146 5.69 5.11 -15.68
CA GLN A 146 4.74 6.04 -15.06
C GLN A 146 5.25 6.56 -13.71
N ALA A 147 5.80 5.69 -12.85
CA ALA A 147 6.37 6.10 -11.58
C ALA A 147 7.56 7.06 -11.77
N TYR A 148 8.46 6.76 -12.72
CA TYR A 148 9.58 7.67 -13.01
C TYR A 148 9.09 9.07 -13.38
N MET A 149 8.09 9.19 -14.22
CA MET A 149 7.54 10.49 -14.64
C MET A 149 6.75 11.17 -13.53
N ASN A 150 5.81 10.46 -12.93
CA ASN A 150 4.79 11.06 -12.07
C ASN A 150 5.19 11.20 -10.60
N LEU A 151 6.08 10.34 -10.09
CA LEU A 151 6.56 10.43 -8.72
C LEU A 151 7.96 11.03 -8.61
N TYR A 152 8.83 10.72 -9.56
CA TYR A 152 10.24 11.13 -9.48
C TYR A 152 10.61 12.28 -10.42
N ASN A 153 9.65 12.76 -11.24
CA ASN A 153 9.85 13.81 -12.24
C ASN A 153 11.08 13.53 -13.15
N ARG A 154 11.20 12.27 -13.59
CA ARG A 154 12.31 11.80 -14.43
C ARG A 154 11.76 11.19 -15.71
N MET A 155 12.27 11.64 -16.86
CA MET A 155 11.98 11.02 -18.14
C MET A 155 12.79 9.72 -18.27
N PRO A 156 12.16 8.54 -18.43
CA PRO A 156 12.87 7.26 -18.50
C PRO A 156 13.64 7.06 -19.82
N ALA A 157 13.32 7.83 -20.86
CA ALA A 157 14.01 7.85 -22.16
C ALA A 157 14.00 9.25 -22.75
N LYS A 158 14.96 9.52 -23.66
CA LYS A 158 14.98 10.72 -24.51
C LYS A 158 14.34 10.42 -25.84
#